data_215255d6c39954d5658d766a02f7bf3a
#
_entry.id   215255d6c39954d5658d766a02f7bf3a
#
_cell.length_a   1.000
_cell.length_b   1.000
_cell.length_c   1.000
_cell.angle_alpha   90.00
_cell.angle_beta   90.00
_cell.angle_gamma   90.00
#
_symmetry.space_group_name_H-M   'P 1'
#
loop_
_entity.id
_entity.type
_entity.pdbx_description
1 polymer ?
#
loop_
_entity_poly.entity_id
_entity_poly.type
_entity_poly.pdbx_seq_one_letter_code
_entity_poly.pdbx_strand_id
1 'polypeptide(L)'
;MKLRDKVCVVTGGGRGIGKALVERFGAEGARAVIAADLELSEVEGIACDVSSEQEVKDLVDKVIARHGRIDLFCSNAGIIERSGLDAPLEAWQRTMDVNFMAHLYAARAVIPHMLAQGSGHLVNTASAAGLLMQVDSATYTVSKHAAVAFAEWLAVNYHARGIRVSCLCPQGVRTPMLLGPKGNRKSFLLEGSVSAEHVAECVVRAIEAETFLILPHPEVAEYEQRKSADRDRWLAGMRKLKAKIDTDPNLRGDD
;
A
#
# COMPACT_ATOMS: atom_id res chain seq x y z
N MET A 1 7.41 17.12 -3.29
CA MET A 1 6.50 17.68 -4.33
C MET A 1 5.23 18.19 -3.66
N LYS A 2 4.75 19.42 -3.96
CA LYS A 2 3.41 19.89 -3.53
C LYS A 2 2.35 19.34 -4.46
N LEU A 3 1.17 19.00 -3.93
CA LEU A 3 0.08 18.38 -4.70
C LEU A 3 -0.80 19.36 -5.46
N ARG A 4 -0.74 20.66 -5.14
CA ARG A 4 -1.47 21.70 -5.86
C ARG A 4 -1.20 21.63 -7.38
N ASP A 5 -2.26 21.66 -8.16
CA ASP A 5 -2.26 21.59 -9.62
C ASP A 5 -1.72 20.29 -10.23
N LYS A 6 -1.56 19.22 -9.42
CA LYS A 6 -1.05 17.91 -9.84
C LYS A 6 -2.19 16.97 -10.28
N VAL A 7 -1.85 16.03 -11.15
CA VAL A 7 -2.71 14.90 -11.53
C VAL A 7 -2.27 13.68 -10.77
N CYS A 8 -3.17 13.15 -9.95
CA CYS A 8 -2.93 12.04 -9.04
C CYS A 8 -3.80 10.84 -9.40
N VAL A 9 -3.25 9.65 -9.37
CA VAL A 9 -3.98 8.38 -9.53
C VAL A 9 -3.82 7.58 -8.25
N VAL A 10 -4.90 6.97 -7.75
CA VAL A 10 -4.90 6.13 -6.54
C VAL A 10 -5.63 4.83 -6.83
N THR A 11 -4.93 3.71 -6.84
CA THR A 11 -5.57 2.38 -6.94
C THR A 11 -6.08 1.92 -5.58
N GLY A 12 -7.17 1.13 -5.55
CA GLY A 12 -7.89 0.84 -4.32
C GLY A 12 -8.51 2.11 -3.71
N GLY A 13 -8.90 3.06 -4.57
CA GLY A 13 -9.36 4.40 -4.20
C GLY A 13 -10.80 4.47 -3.67
N GLY A 14 -11.56 3.37 -3.79
CA GLY A 14 -12.98 3.34 -3.41
C GLY A 14 -13.22 3.26 -1.89
N ARG A 15 -12.25 2.82 -1.09
CA ARG A 15 -12.42 2.62 0.35
C ARG A 15 -11.10 2.73 1.13
N GLY A 16 -11.20 2.77 2.46
CA GLY A 16 -10.07 2.69 3.39
C GLY A 16 -8.99 3.73 3.12
N ILE A 17 -7.73 3.32 3.12
CA ILE A 17 -6.58 4.22 2.90
C ILE A 17 -6.69 4.92 1.55
N GLY A 18 -7.06 4.19 0.49
CA GLY A 18 -7.16 4.77 -0.86
C GLY A 18 -8.18 5.89 -0.94
N LYS A 19 -9.38 5.72 -0.36
CA LYS A 19 -10.42 6.78 -0.28
C LYS A 19 -9.89 8.00 0.48
N ALA A 20 -9.25 7.79 1.63
CA ALA A 20 -8.67 8.89 2.40
C ALA A 20 -7.56 9.63 1.63
N LEU A 21 -6.74 8.92 0.82
CA LEU A 21 -5.77 9.54 -0.07
C LEU A 21 -6.46 10.39 -1.15
N VAL A 22 -7.51 9.88 -1.79
CA VAL A 22 -8.27 10.61 -2.82
C VAL A 22 -8.84 11.91 -2.25
N GLU A 23 -9.52 11.84 -1.10
CA GLU A 23 -10.09 12.99 -0.41
C GLU A 23 -9.01 14.01 0.00
N ARG A 24 -7.91 13.51 0.60
CA ARG A 24 -6.83 14.37 1.06
C ARG A 24 -6.10 15.06 -0.10
N PHE A 25 -5.82 14.38 -1.20
CA PHE A 25 -5.17 14.99 -2.35
C PHE A 25 -6.05 16.05 -3.01
N GLY A 26 -7.37 15.84 -3.04
CA GLY A 26 -8.33 16.85 -3.46
C GLY A 26 -8.27 18.11 -2.57
N ALA A 27 -8.23 17.93 -1.24
CA ALA A 27 -8.11 19.02 -0.26
C ALA A 27 -6.79 19.78 -0.37
N GLU A 28 -5.70 19.14 -0.83
CA GLU A 28 -4.42 19.80 -1.13
C GLU A 28 -4.43 20.62 -2.43
N GLY A 29 -5.55 20.64 -3.16
CA GLY A 29 -5.72 21.41 -4.39
C GLY A 29 -5.13 20.71 -5.62
N ALA A 30 -5.08 19.38 -5.64
CA ALA A 30 -4.73 18.63 -6.83
C ALA A 30 -5.69 19.00 -7.99
N ARG A 31 -5.15 19.14 -9.21
CA ARG A 31 -5.94 19.46 -10.40
C ARG A 31 -6.94 18.36 -10.75
N ALA A 32 -6.52 17.12 -10.54
CA ALA A 32 -7.35 15.93 -10.69
C ALA A 32 -6.86 14.83 -9.76
N VAL A 33 -7.81 14.11 -9.13
CA VAL A 33 -7.53 12.89 -8.38
C VAL A 33 -8.41 11.79 -8.95
N ILE A 34 -7.79 10.77 -9.53
CA ILE A 34 -8.48 9.66 -10.17
C ILE A 34 -8.43 8.46 -9.22
N ALA A 35 -9.58 8.11 -8.66
CA ALA A 35 -9.76 6.85 -7.95
C ALA A 35 -9.86 5.71 -8.97
N ALA A 36 -9.14 4.61 -8.74
CA ALA A 36 -9.27 3.38 -9.51
C ALA A 36 -9.55 2.22 -8.54
N ASP A 37 -10.63 1.49 -8.75
CA ASP A 37 -11.03 0.35 -7.89
C ASP A 37 -11.89 -0.63 -8.69
N LEU A 38 -12.08 -1.84 -8.18
CA LEU A 38 -13.09 -2.76 -8.70
C LEU A 38 -14.52 -2.25 -8.46
N GLU A 39 -14.75 -1.62 -7.31
CA GLU A 39 -16.04 -1.09 -6.87
C GLU A 39 -15.90 0.39 -6.49
N LEU A 40 -16.67 1.23 -7.16
CA LEU A 40 -16.67 2.69 -7.02
C LEU A 40 -18.03 3.24 -6.54
N SER A 41 -18.72 2.52 -5.66
CA SER A 41 -20.08 2.89 -5.19
C SER A 41 -20.12 4.23 -4.45
N GLU A 42 -19.02 4.66 -3.86
CA GLU A 42 -18.95 5.87 -3.02
C GLU A 42 -18.04 6.97 -3.58
N VAL A 43 -17.32 6.70 -4.66
CA VAL A 43 -16.31 7.62 -5.22
C VAL A 43 -16.41 7.62 -6.74
N GLU A 44 -16.39 8.80 -7.37
CA GLU A 44 -16.24 8.90 -8.81
C GLU A 44 -14.83 8.46 -9.22
N GLY A 45 -14.73 7.58 -10.24
CA GLY A 45 -13.44 7.05 -10.64
C GLY A 45 -13.49 6.17 -11.88
N ILE A 46 -12.49 5.34 -12.07
CA ILE A 46 -12.34 4.40 -13.19
C ILE A 46 -12.30 2.97 -12.62
N ALA A 47 -13.21 2.11 -13.08
CA ALA A 47 -13.17 0.68 -12.74
C ALA A 47 -11.88 0.06 -13.28
N CYS A 48 -11.15 -0.66 -12.42
CA CYS A 48 -9.86 -1.25 -12.74
C CYS A 48 -9.54 -2.43 -11.83
N ASP A 49 -9.35 -3.61 -12.42
CA ASP A 49 -8.71 -4.73 -11.73
C ASP A 49 -7.18 -4.58 -11.82
N VAL A 50 -6.56 -4.26 -10.71
CA VAL A 50 -5.10 -4.06 -10.64
C VAL A 50 -4.29 -5.35 -10.86
N SER A 51 -4.91 -6.53 -10.78
CA SER A 51 -4.29 -7.82 -11.11
C SER A 51 -4.15 -8.03 -12.63
N SER A 52 -4.82 -7.19 -13.44
CA SER A 52 -4.75 -7.19 -14.90
C SER A 52 -3.78 -6.12 -15.40
N GLU A 53 -2.64 -6.54 -15.99
CA GLU A 53 -1.67 -5.60 -16.59
C GLU A 53 -2.34 -4.71 -17.65
N GLN A 54 -3.25 -5.28 -18.44
CA GLN A 54 -3.95 -4.54 -19.50
C GLN A 54 -4.87 -3.46 -18.92
N GLU A 55 -5.63 -3.76 -17.85
CA GLU A 55 -6.51 -2.77 -17.25
C GLU A 55 -5.75 -1.63 -16.56
N VAL A 56 -4.61 -1.93 -15.92
CA VAL A 56 -3.72 -0.91 -15.37
C VAL A 56 -3.13 -0.02 -16.48
N LYS A 57 -2.75 -0.61 -17.61
CA LYS A 57 -2.30 0.15 -18.77
C LYS A 57 -3.42 1.04 -19.31
N ASP A 58 -4.62 0.50 -19.48
CA ASP A 58 -5.80 1.25 -19.98
C ASP A 58 -6.18 2.41 -19.04
N LEU A 59 -6.04 2.21 -17.72
CA LEU A 59 -6.22 3.26 -16.71
C LEU A 59 -5.23 4.41 -16.99
N VAL A 60 -3.94 4.11 -17.11
CA VAL A 60 -2.89 5.11 -17.36
C VAL A 60 -3.15 5.82 -18.68
N ASP A 61 -3.43 5.09 -19.76
CA ASP A 61 -3.70 5.65 -21.09
C ASP A 61 -4.91 6.63 -21.06
N LYS A 62 -6.01 6.26 -20.38
CA LYS A 62 -7.19 7.12 -20.20
C LYS A 62 -6.85 8.41 -19.44
N VAL A 63 -6.06 8.32 -18.37
CA VAL A 63 -5.67 9.50 -17.59
C VAL A 63 -4.75 10.41 -18.41
N ILE A 64 -3.77 9.84 -19.11
CA ILE A 64 -2.88 10.61 -20.00
C ILE A 64 -3.67 11.27 -21.13
N ALA A 65 -4.59 10.56 -21.77
CA ALA A 65 -5.42 11.14 -22.84
C ALA A 65 -6.28 12.31 -22.34
N ARG A 66 -6.82 12.22 -21.11
CA ARG A 66 -7.70 13.25 -20.53
C ARG A 66 -6.95 14.45 -19.94
N HIS A 67 -5.82 14.19 -19.28
CA HIS A 67 -5.13 15.21 -18.47
C HIS A 67 -3.72 15.57 -18.99
N GLY A 68 -3.18 14.84 -19.96
CA GLY A 68 -1.87 15.07 -20.59
C GLY A 68 -0.69 14.65 -19.72
N ARG A 69 -0.93 14.26 -18.45
CA ARG A 69 0.14 13.91 -17.51
C ARG A 69 -0.38 13.10 -16.32
N ILE A 70 0.56 12.43 -15.64
CA ILE A 70 0.38 11.89 -14.27
C ILE A 70 1.59 12.34 -13.46
N ASP A 71 1.36 13.09 -12.37
CA ASP A 71 2.41 13.58 -11.48
C ASP A 71 2.67 12.62 -10.31
N LEU A 72 1.59 11.99 -9.80
CA LEU A 72 1.61 11.07 -8.68
C LEU A 72 0.80 9.82 -9.02
N PHE A 73 1.40 8.66 -8.81
CA PHE A 73 0.68 7.39 -8.89
C PHE A 73 0.82 6.63 -7.58
N CYS A 74 -0.28 6.47 -6.85
CA CYS A 74 -0.37 5.68 -5.62
C CYS A 74 -0.87 4.26 -5.95
N SER A 75 0.03 3.31 -6.04
CA SER A 75 -0.29 1.89 -6.13
C SER A 75 -0.63 1.38 -4.73
N ASN A 76 -1.94 1.43 -4.39
CA ASN A 76 -2.41 1.25 -3.01
C ASN A 76 -3.34 0.04 -2.85
N ALA A 77 -3.99 -0.45 -3.90
CA ALA A 77 -4.83 -1.63 -3.82
C ALA A 77 -4.12 -2.81 -3.15
N GLY A 78 -4.84 -3.56 -2.34
CA GLY A 78 -4.27 -4.70 -1.63
C GLY A 78 -5.33 -5.57 -0.99
N ILE A 79 -5.01 -6.84 -0.81
CA ILE A 79 -5.83 -7.84 -0.12
C ILE A 79 -5.02 -8.56 0.95
N ILE A 80 -5.71 -9.19 1.89
CA ILE A 80 -5.11 -10.08 2.87
C ILE A 80 -5.85 -11.40 2.87
N GLU A 81 -5.11 -12.50 2.73
CA GLU A 81 -5.57 -13.86 2.94
C GLU A 81 -4.98 -14.36 4.25
N ARG A 82 -5.84 -14.71 5.21
CA ARG A 82 -5.42 -15.15 6.55
C ARG A 82 -5.24 -16.66 6.57
N SER A 83 -4.15 -17.13 6.00
CA SER A 83 -3.83 -18.56 5.90
C SER A 83 -2.33 -18.81 5.88
N GLY A 84 -1.94 -20.04 6.24
CA GLY A 84 -0.56 -20.50 6.27
C GLY A 84 -0.16 -21.26 5.01
N LEU A 85 0.55 -22.37 5.19
CA LEU A 85 0.98 -23.25 4.11
C LEU A 85 -0.18 -24.03 3.46
N ASP A 86 -1.29 -24.14 4.15
CA ASP A 86 -2.54 -24.77 3.73
C ASP A 86 -3.38 -23.89 2.77
N ALA A 87 -2.96 -22.64 2.54
CA ALA A 87 -3.60 -21.78 1.55
C ALA A 87 -3.53 -22.43 0.15
N PRO A 88 -4.65 -22.47 -0.60
CA PRO A 88 -4.61 -22.95 -1.97
C PRO A 88 -3.70 -22.09 -2.84
N LEU A 89 -3.09 -22.69 -3.87
CA LEU A 89 -2.14 -21.98 -4.75
C LEU A 89 -2.77 -20.75 -5.43
N GLU A 90 -4.06 -20.81 -5.70
CA GLU A 90 -4.85 -19.72 -6.28
C GLU A 90 -4.90 -18.50 -5.34
N ALA A 91 -4.97 -18.72 -4.02
CA ALA A 91 -4.92 -17.64 -3.02
C ALA A 91 -3.52 -17.01 -2.95
N TRP A 92 -2.46 -17.82 -3.07
CA TRP A 92 -1.08 -17.34 -3.20
C TRP A 92 -0.93 -16.48 -4.45
N GLN A 93 -1.37 -16.99 -5.60
CA GLN A 93 -1.26 -16.28 -6.88
C GLN A 93 -2.03 -14.96 -6.81
N ARG A 94 -3.31 -15.00 -6.41
CA ARG A 94 -4.14 -13.80 -6.30
C ARG A 94 -3.53 -12.74 -5.36
N THR A 95 -2.98 -13.18 -4.22
CA THR A 95 -2.34 -12.24 -3.28
C THR A 95 -1.08 -11.61 -3.90
N MET A 96 -0.28 -12.38 -4.62
CA MET A 96 0.89 -11.86 -5.34
C MET A 96 0.47 -10.91 -6.47
N ASP A 97 -0.55 -11.25 -7.25
CA ASP A 97 -1.01 -10.43 -8.37
C ASP A 97 -1.49 -9.05 -7.89
N VAL A 98 -2.30 -9.01 -6.83
CA VAL A 98 -2.84 -7.76 -6.31
C VAL A 98 -1.80 -6.97 -5.48
N ASN A 99 -1.05 -7.63 -4.59
CA ASN A 99 -0.18 -6.93 -3.63
C ASN A 99 1.22 -6.61 -4.16
N PHE A 100 1.65 -7.27 -5.25
CA PHE A 100 2.98 -7.08 -5.83
C PHE A 100 2.95 -6.81 -7.34
N MET A 101 2.34 -7.70 -8.15
CA MET A 101 2.35 -7.52 -9.61
C MET A 101 1.65 -6.21 -10.02
N ALA A 102 0.62 -5.79 -9.31
CA ALA A 102 -0.02 -4.50 -9.53
C ALA A 102 0.95 -3.31 -9.44
N HIS A 103 1.92 -3.34 -8.50
CA HIS A 103 2.96 -2.31 -8.42
C HIS A 103 3.88 -2.33 -9.65
N LEU A 104 4.24 -3.53 -10.12
CA LEU A 104 5.03 -3.70 -11.35
C LEU A 104 4.27 -3.19 -12.58
N TYR A 105 3.00 -3.55 -12.73
CA TYR A 105 2.17 -3.10 -13.86
C TYR A 105 2.00 -1.59 -13.87
N ALA A 106 1.73 -0.98 -12.71
CA ALA A 106 1.66 0.47 -12.56
C ALA A 106 2.97 1.15 -12.96
N ALA A 107 4.11 0.66 -12.46
CA ALA A 107 5.41 1.23 -12.78
C ALA A 107 5.73 1.12 -14.29
N ARG A 108 5.47 -0.04 -14.91
CA ARG A 108 5.66 -0.25 -16.36
C ARG A 108 4.80 0.71 -17.19
N ALA A 109 3.56 0.93 -16.78
CA ALA A 109 2.64 1.79 -17.50
C ALA A 109 2.96 3.28 -17.33
N VAL A 110 3.29 3.74 -16.10
CA VAL A 110 3.37 5.18 -15.82
C VAL A 110 4.77 5.77 -15.94
N ILE A 111 5.83 5.01 -15.63
CA ILE A 111 7.22 5.52 -15.65
C ILE A 111 7.62 6.09 -17.03
N PRO A 112 7.30 5.48 -18.19
CA PRO A 112 7.63 6.07 -19.48
C PRO A 112 7.08 7.49 -19.65
N HIS A 113 5.84 7.76 -19.21
CA HIS A 113 5.23 9.08 -19.25
C HIS A 113 5.91 10.05 -18.29
N MET A 114 6.19 9.63 -17.06
CA MET A 114 6.89 10.44 -16.06
C MET A 114 8.31 10.80 -16.51
N LEU A 115 9.02 9.90 -17.19
CA LEU A 115 10.33 10.16 -17.78
C LEU A 115 10.25 11.19 -18.90
N ALA A 116 9.26 11.09 -19.78
CA ALA A 116 9.02 12.07 -20.83
C ALA A 116 8.66 13.46 -20.26
N GLN A 117 8.00 13.49 -19.09
CA GLN A 117 7.69 14.73 -18.34
C GLN A 117 8.91 15.31 -17.60
N GLY A 118 9.98 14.52 -17.42
CA GLY A 118 11.15 14.85 -16.60
C GLY A 118 10.91 14.79 -15.08
N SER A 119 9.72 14.37 -14.64
CA SER A 119 9.36 14.29 -13.21
C SER A 119 8.17 13.36 -12.97
N GLY A 120 8.14 12.74 -11.79
CA GLY A 120 7.04 11.92 -11.33
C GLY A 120 7.27 11.41 -9.90
N HIS A 121 6.21 10.96 -9.24
CA HIS A 121 6.30 10.35 -7.93
C HIS A 121 5.44 9.08 -7.87
N LEU A 122 6.03 7.97 -7.43
CA LEU A 122 5.35 6.72 -7.15
C LEU A 122 5.22 6.54 -5.63
N VAL A 123 4.04 6.21 -5.16
CA VAL A 123 3.82 5.75 -3.78
C VAL A 123 3.34 4.30 -3.83
N ASN A 124 4.14 3.39 -3.29
CA ASN A 124 3.80 1.98 -3.21
C ASN A 124 3.31 1.65 -1.79
N THR A 125 2.05 1.24 -1.64
CA THR A 125 1.51 0.81 -0.34
C THR A 125 1.90 -0.64 -0.08
N ALA A 126 3.00 -0.81 0.67
CA ALA A 126 3.40 -2.08 1.23
C ALA A 126 2.66 -2.36 2.56
N SER A 127 3.37 -2.55 3.65
CA SER A 127 2.88 -2.75 5.01
C SER A 127 4.05 -2.85 5.97
N ALA A 128 3.85 -2.63 7.26
CA ALA A 128 4.79 -3.07 8.29
C ALA A 128 5.09 -4.58 8.18
N ALA A 129 4.16 -5.38 7.65
CA ALA A 129 4.38 -6.79 7.34
C ALA A 129 5.46 -7.03 6.25
N GLY A 130 5.77 -6.03 5.43
CA GLY A 130 6.85 -6.08 4.44
C GLY A 130 8.23 -5.80 5.04
N LEU A 131 8.28 -5.18 6.20
CA LEU A 131 9.50 -4.94 6.99
C LEU A 131 9.67 -5.99 8.09
N LEU A 132 8.56 -6.40 8.72
CA LEU A 132 8.48 -7.35 9.83
C LEU A 132 7.91 -8.69 9.38
N MET A 133 6.66 -8.99 9.77
CA MET A 133 5.83 -10.07 9.23
C MET A 133 4.39 -9.95 9.74
N GLN A 134 3.45 -10.57 9.03
CA GLN A 134 2.09 -10.84 9.50
C GLN A 134 2.02 -12.30 9.94
N VAL A 135 1.88 -12.55 11.23
CA VAL A 135 2.03 -13.90 11.82
C VAL A 135 0.94 -14.90 11.42
N ASP A 136 -0.22 -14.40 11.00
CA ASP A 136 -1.40 -15.18 10.60
C ASP A 136 -1.61 -15.19 9.07
N SER A 137 -0.64 -14.69 8.29
CA SER A 137 -0.71 -14.70 6.82
C SER A 137 0.66 -14.81 6.18
N ALA A 138 0.95 -15.98 5.62
CA ALA A 138 2.18 -16.22 4.87
C ALA A 138 2.16 -15.49 3.51
N THR A 139 1.05 -15.58 2.77
CA THR A 139 0.88 -14.94 1.47
C THR A 139 1.06 -13.42 1.55
N TYR A 140 0.42 -12.78 2.54
CA TYR A 140 0.53 -11.35 2.76
C TYR A 140 1.96 -10.93 3.13
N THR A 141 2.60 -11.67 4.05
CA THR A 141 3.99 -11.40 4.45
C THR A 141 4.92 -11.41 3.25
N VAL A 142 4.86 -12.46 2.43
CA VAL A 142 5.74 -12.61 1.25
C VAL A 142 5.46 -11.51 0.23
N SER A 143 4.19 -11.26 -0.10
CA SER A 143 3.82 -10.25 -1.10
C SER A 143 4.21 -8.83 -0.67
N LYS A 144 4.09 -8.49 0.61
CA LYS A 144 4.47 -7.17 1.11
C LYS A 144 5.98 -6.97 1.24
N HIS A 145 6.77 -8.03 1.48
CA HIS A 145 8.23 -7.97 1.36
C HIS A 145 8.65 -7.74 -0.10
N ALA A 146 8.01 -8.42 -1.06
CA ALA A 146 8.25 -8.19 -2.48
C ALA A 146 7.95 -6.73 -2.89
N ALA A 147 6.85 -6.15 -2.38
CA ALA A 147 6.49 -4.76 -2.65
C ALA A 147 7.54 -3.76 -2.10
N VAL A 148 8.07 -3.99 -0.88
CA VAL A 148 9.14 -3.14 -0.31
C VAL A 148 10.39 -3.23 -1.16
N ALA A 149 10.88 -4.44 -1.45
CA ALA A 149 12.10 -4.65 -2.25
C ALA A 149 11.98 -4.02 -3.65
N PHE A 150 10.81 -4.10 -4.26
CA PHE A 150 10.56 -3.47 -5.56
C PHE A 150 10.55 -1.94 -5.48
N ALA A 151 9.95 -1.37 -4.43
CA ALA A 151 9.96 0.08 -4.22
C ALA A 151 11.40 0.60 -4.01
N GLU A 152 12.23 -0.12 -3.25
CA GLU A 152 13.65 0.20 -3.06
C GLU A 152 14.41 0.16 -4.39
N TRP A 153 14.18 -0.91 -5.17
CA TRP A 153 14.81 -1.04 -6.49
C TRP A 153 14.45 0.13 -7.41
N LEU A 154 13.16 0.51 -7.46
CA LEU A 154 12.69 1.66 -8.24
C LEU A 154 13.34 2.97 -7.75
N ALA A 155 13.40 3.19 -6.45
CA ALA A 155 13.98 4.40 -5.86
C ALA A 155 15.45 4.56 -6.27
N VAL A 156 16.24 3.49 -6.23
CA VAL A 156 17.65 3.50 -6.64
C VAL A 156 17.81 3.77 -8.14
N ASN A 157 17.02 3.09 -8.98
CA ASN A 157 17.26 3.10 -10.44
C ASN A 157 16.67 4.32 -11.16
N TYR A 158 15.68 5.00 -10.59
CA TYR A 158 14.98 6.10 -11.26
C TYR A 158 15.18 7.47 -10.61
N HIS A 159 15.79 7.56 -9.43
CA HIS A 159 16.01 8.83 -8.74
C HIS A 159 16.75 9.86 -9.58
N ALA A 160 17.88 9.49 -10.17
CA ALA A 160 18.69 10.36 -11.03
C ALA A 160 17.96 10.79 -12.33
N ARG A 161 16.86 10.10 -12.67
CA ARG A 161 16.02 10.35 -13.84
C ARG A 161 14.78 11.20 -13.52
N GLY A 162 14.74 11.83 -12.32
CA GLY A 162 13.66 12.73 -11.93
C GLY A 162 12.42 12.03 -11.33
N ILE A 163 12.46 10.71 -11.13
CA ILE A 163 11.35 9.97 -10.51
C ILE A 163 11.60 9.78 -9.02
N ARG A 164 10.66 10.19 -8.19
CA ARG A 164 10.65 9.92 -6.76
C ARG A 164 9.82 8.69 -6.45
N VAL A 165 10.23 7.96 -5.43
CA VAL A 165 9.50 6.77 -4.96
C VAL A 165 9.39 6.83 -3.46
N SER A 166 8.19 6.57 -2.95
CA SER A 166 7.93 6.38 -1.52
C SER A 166 7.27 5.02 -1.29
N CYS A 167 7.61 4.39 -0.17
CA CYS A 167 7.06 3.12 0.27
C CYS A 167 6.27 3.32 1.56
N LEU A 168 4.95 3.19 1.49
CA LEU A 168 4.05 3.32 2.63
C LEU A 168 3.94 1.97 3.36
N CYS A 169 4.37 1.94 4.62
CA CYS A 169 4.41 0.74 5.46
C CYS A 169 3.57 0.90 6.74
N PRO A 170 2.24 0.94 6.66
CA PRO A 170 1.38 1.05 7.82
C PRO A 170 1.30 -0.27 8.58
N GLN A 171 1.00 -0.21 9.90
CA GLN A 171 0.61 -1.33 10.73
C GLN A 171 -0.92 -1.45 10.75
N GLY A 172 -1.58 -1.46 11.92
CA GLY A 172 -3.04 -1.49 12.02
C GLY A 172 -3.68 -0.17 11.59
N VAL A 173 -4.54 -0.19 10.56
CA VAL A 173 -5.32 0.98 10.13
C VAL A 173 -6.80 0.63 10.20
N ARG A 174 -7.61 1.49 10.82
CA ARG A 174 -9.07 1.29 10.96
C ARG A 174 -9.78 1.42 9.61
N THR A 175 -9.77 0.32 8.87
CA THR A 175 -10.38 0.15 7.55
C THR A 175 -11.17 -1.16 7.52
N PRO A 176 -12.00 -1.41 6.49
CA PRO A 176 -12.68 -2.69 6.33
C PRO A 176 -11.73 -3.90 6.31
N MET A 177 -10.49 -3.74 5.85
CA MET A 177 -9.48 -4.81 5.88
C MET A 177 -9.13 -5.24 7.31
N LEU A 178 -9.01 -4.32 8.26
CA LEU A 178 -8.74 -4.62 9.67
C LEU A 178 -10.01 -4.98 10.43
N LEU A 179 -11.07 -4.18 10.25
CA LEU A 179 -12.29 -4.26 11.06
C LEU A 179 -13.28 -5.32 10.57
N GLY A 180 -13.04 -5.90 9.38
CA GLY A 180 -13.97 -6.82 8.72
C GLY A 180 -15.22 -6.12 8.17
N PRO A 181 -16.07 -6.86 7.44
CA PRO A 181 -17.25 -6.30 6.77
C PRO A 181 -18.29 -5.76 7.74
N LYS A 182 -18.35 -6.29 8.96
CA LYS A 182 -19.27 -5.82 10.03
C LYS A 182 -18.66 -4.75 10.95
N GLY A 183 -17.40 -4.36 10.73
CA GLY A 183 -16.71 -3.33 11.53
C GLY A 183 -16.33 -3.75 12.96
N ASN A 184 -16.43 -5.03 13.32
CA ASN A 184 -16.26 -5.53 14.68
C ASN A 184 -15.25 -6.68 14.82
N ARG A 185 -14.48 -6.97 13.74
CA ARG A 185 -13.42 -8.00 13.80
C ARG A 185 -12.40 -7.63 14.86
N LYS A 186 -12.05 -8.60 15.69
CA LYS A 186 -11.02 -8.46 16.70
C LYS A 186 -9.66 -8.80 16.11
N SER A 187 -8.62 -8.09 16.52
CA SER A 187 -7.25 -8.31 16.03
C SER A 187 -6.25 -7.74 17.03
N PHE A 188 -5.09 -8.37 17.14
CA PHE A 188 -3.96 -7.84 17.89
C PHE A 188 -3.44 -6.49 17.37
N LEU A 189 -3.85 -6.10 16.15
CA LEU A 189 -3.50 -4.82 15.54
C LEU A 189 -4.50 -3.69 15.85
N LEU A 190 -5.58 -3.95 16.60
CA LEU A 190 -6.56 -2.90 16.96
C LEU A 190 -5.98 -1.93 17.96
N GLU A 191 -5.27 -2.44 18.97
CA GLU A 191 -4.53 -1.59 19.90
C GLU A 191 -3.39 -0.90 19.15
N GLY A 192 -3.32 0.42 19.23
CA GLY A 192 -2.36 1.24 18.47
C GLY A 192 -2.74 1.49 17.00
N SER A 193 -3.91 1.00 16.51
CA SER A 193 -4.34 1.29 15.15
C SER A 193 -4.65 2.76 14.95
N VAL A 194 -4.27 3.29 13.78
CA VAL A 194 -4.53 4.68 13.37
C VAL A 194 -5.71 4.76 12.41
N SER A 195 -6.20 5.98 12.13
CA SER A 195 -7.22 6.20 11.10
C SER A 195 -6.61 6.24 9.69
N ALA A 196 -7.44 6.05 8.68
CA ALA A 196 -7.03 6.18 7.27
C ALA A 196 -6.61 7.62 6.93
N GLU A 197 -7.26 8.61 7.53
CA GLU A 197 -6.96 10.04 7.36
C GLU A 197 -5.57 10.38 7.92
N HIS A 198 -5.20 9.79 9.07
CA HIS A 198 -3.84 9.95 9.61
C HIS A 198 -2.79 9.38 8.66
N VAL A 199 -3.07 8.23 8.04
CA VAL A 199 -2.18 7.65 7.02
C VAL A 199 -2.04 8.59 5.82
N ALA A 200 -3.15 9.14 5.32
CA ALA A 200 -3.14 10.08 4.20
C ALA A 200 -2.34 11.36 4.54
N GLU A 201 -2.45 11.88 5.77
CA GLU A 201 -1.62 12.99 6.26
C GLU A 201 -0.12 12.66 6.23
N CYS A 202 0.27 11.46 6.69
CA CYS A 202 1.66 11.00 6.64
C CYS A 202 2.17 10.91 5.19
N VAL A 203 1.33 10.44 4.26
CA VAL A 203 1.68 10.34 2.84
C VAL A 203 1.92 11.72 2.24
N VAL A 204 1.03 12.70 2.48
CA VAL A 204 1.20 14.07 1.96
C VAL A 204 2.52 14.68 2.44
N ARG A 205 2.80 14.59 3.75
CA ARG A 205 4.06 15.09 4.32
C ARG A 205 5.29 14.43 3.70
N ALA A 206 5.23 13.12 3.50
CA ALA A 206 6.34 12.37 2.91
C ALA A 206 6.56 12.72 1.43
N ILE A 207 5.49 12.92 0.65
CA ILE A 207 5.57 13.37 -0.74
C ILE A 207 6.24 14.77 -0.81
N GLU A 208 5.87 15.68 0.09
CA GLU A 208 6.47 17.02 0.15
C GLU A 208 7.96 16.97 0.51
N ALA A 209 8.32 16.14 1.48
CA ALA A 209 9.71 15.93 1.94
C ALA A 209 10.53 14.99 1.06
N GLU A 210 9.91 14.35 0.05
CA GLU A 210 10.51 13.31 -0.80
C GLU A 210 11.08 12.13 0.00
N THR A 211 10.44 11.79 1.13
CA THR A 211 10.85 10.69 2.01
C THR A 211 10.49 9.34 1.39
N PHE A 212 11.46 8.40 1.38
CA PHE A 212 11.23 7.07 0.84
C PHE A 212 10.30 6.23 1.73
N LEU A 213 10.67 6.03 3.02
CA LEU A 213 9.93 5.16 3.93
C LEU A 213 8.89 5.96 4.72
N ILE A 214 7.62 5.64 4.53
CA ILE A 214 6.49 6.28 5.23
C ILE A 214 5.97 5.34 6.29
N LEU A 215 6.16 5.70 7.55
CA LEU A 215 5.74 4.95 8.72
C LEU A 215 4.67 5.73 9.50
N PRO A 216 3.37 5.46 9.27
CA PRO A 216 2.31 6.04 10.10
C PRO A 216 2.35 5.60 11.57
N HIS A 217 3.09 4.52 11.85
CA HIS A 217 3.37 3.95 13.17
C HIS A 217 4.88 4.04 13.41
N PRO A 218 5.39 5.07 14.09
CA PRO A 218 6.83 5.32 14.24
C PRO A 218 7.60 4.17 14.90
N GLU A 219 6.93 3.40 15.76
CA GLU A 219 7.51 2.24 16.46
C GLU A 219 7.94 1.11 15.51
N VAL A 220 7.41 1.08 14.29
CA VAL A 220 7.81 0.09 13.26
C VAL A 220 9.30 0.21 12.94
N ALA A 221 9.86 1.42 12.92
CA ALA A 221 11.29 1.64 12.71
C ALA A 221 12.14 0.96 13.79
N GLU A 222 11.72 1.06 15.06
CA GLU A 222 12.40 0.40 16.17
C GLU A 222 12.29 -1.12 16.06
N TYR A 223 11.13 -1.64 15.67
CA TYR A 223 10.94 -3.09 15.49
C TYR A 223 11.80 -3.64 14.35
N GLU A 224 11.94 -2.90 13.27
CA GLU A 224 12.83 -3.26 12.15
C GLU A 224 14.30 -3.27 12.57
N GLN A 225 14.75 -2.26 13.33
CA GLN A 225 16.09 -2.23 13.90
C GLN A 225 16.36 -3.44 14.81
N ARG A 226 15.42 -3.79 15.69
CA ARG A 226 15.52 -4.98 16.54
C ARG A 226 15.57 -6.27 15.74
N LYS A 227 14.79 -6.37 14.65
CA LYS A 227 14.78 -7.50 13.74
C LYS A 227 16.13 -7.67 13.03
N SER A 228 16.77 -6.60 12.60
CA SER A 228 18.07 -6.65 11.91
C SER A 228 19.23 -6.86 12.87
N ALA A 229 19.17 -6.33 14.09
CA ALA A 229 20.24 -6.47 15.08
C ALA A 229 20.40 -7.89 15.63
N ASP A 230 19.28 -8.60 15.89
CA ASP A 230 19.29 -9.98 16.40
C ASP A 230 18.06 -10.74 15.88
N ARG A 231 18.28 -11.46 14.80
CA ARG A 231 17.22 -12.21 14.10
C ARG A 231 16.63 -13.33 14.96
N ASP A 232 17.46 -14.06 15.68
CA ASP A 232 17.01 -15.21 16.49
C ASP A 232 16.19 -14.76 17.69
N ARG A 233 16.63 -13.70 18.36
CA ARG A 233 15.86 -13.07 19.44
C ARG A 233 14.51 -12.53 18.93
N TRP A 234 14.50 -11.88 17.78
CA TRP A 234 13.28 -11.39 17.17
C TRP A 234 12.32 -12.54 16.83
N LEU A 235 12.80 -13.63 16.21
CA LEU A 235 12.00 -14.83 15.92
C LEU A 235 11.43 -15.45 17.20
N ALA A 236 12.22 -15.48 18.29
CA ALA A 236 11.73 -15.96 19.59
C ALA A 236 10.56 -15.08 20.11
N GLY A 237 10.63 -13.77 19.93
CA GLY A 237 9.55 -12.83 20.24
C GLY A 237 8.30 -13.09 19.40
N MET A 238 8.46 -13.27 18.08
CA MET A 238 7.36 -13.55 17.16
C MET A 238 6.65 -14.88 17.46
N ARG A 239 7.41 -15.94 17.87
CA ARG A 239 6.81 -17.19 18.35
C ARG A 239 5.95 -16.99 19.58
N LYS A 240 6.37 -16.15 20.53
CA LYS A 240 5.56 -15.81 21.72
C LYS A 240 4.27 -15.05 21.33
N LEU A 241 4.38 -14.09 20.42
CA LEU A 241 3.22 -13.37 19.89
C LEU A 241 2.25 -14.34 19.21
N LYS A 242 2.75 -15.25 18.35
CA LYS A 242 1.93 -16.26 17.67
C LYS A 242 1.17 -17.12 18.67
N ALA A 243 1.86 -17.65 19.70
CA ALA A 243 1.24 -18.46 20.75
C ALA A 243 0.13 -17.69 21.50
N LYS A 244 0.36 -16.39 21.77
CA LYS A 244 -0.66 -15.53 22.40
C LYS A 244 -1.89 -15.35 21.50
N ILE A 245 -1.69 -15.10 20.20
CA ILE A 245 -2.78 -14.96 19.22
C ILE A 245 -3.58 -16.27 19.12
N ASP A 246 -2.91 -17.42 19.09
CA ASP A 246 -3.57 -18.73 18.98
C ASP A 246 -4.44 -19.08 20.19
N THR A 247 -4.12 -18.56 21.37
CA THR A 247 -4.83 -18.86 22.62
C THR A 247 -5.88 -17.81 22.99
N ASP A 248 -5.83 -16.60 22.45
CA ASP A 248 -6.77 -15.50 22.75
C ASP A 248 -7.68 -15.18 21.55
N PRO A 249 -8.97 -15.53 21.62
CA PRO A 249 -9.92 -15.23 20.52
C PRO A 249 -10.05 -13.72 20.21
N ASN A 250 -9.72 -12.84 21.17
CA ASN A 250 -9.76 -11.39 20.93
C ASN A 250 -8.60 -10.87 20.08
N LEU A 251 -7.60 -11.69 19.80
CA LEU A 251 -6.41 -11.34 19.02
C LEU A 251 -6.38 -12.00 17.65
N ARG A 252 -7.19 -13.04 17.40
CA ARG A 252 -7.14 -13.89 16.21
C ARG A 252 -7.56 -13.21 14.92
N GLY A 253 -8.49 -12.28 14.96
CA GLY A 253 -9.02 -11.68 13.74
C GLY A 253 -9.92 -12.60 12.92
N ASP A 254 -10.52 -13.62 13.57
CA ASP A 254 -11.51 -14.49 12.96
C ASP A 254 -12.80 -13.70 12.66
N ASP A 255 -13.47 -14.01 11.54
CA ASP A 255 -14.75 -13.42 11.12
C ASP A 255 -15.93 -14.01 11.87
#